data_3dbaf84ebef3cfffeceb9fd26e4412ea
#
_entry.id   3dbaf84ebef3cfffeceb9fd26e4412ea
#
_cell.length_a   1.000
_cell.length_b   1.000
_cell.length_c   1.000
_cell.angle_alpha   90.00
_cell.angle_beta   90.00
_cell.angle_gamma   90.00
#
_symmetry.space_group_name_H-M   'P 1'
#
loop_
_entity.id
_entity.type
_entity.pdbx_description
1 polymer ?
#
loop_
_entity_poly.entity_id
_entity_poly.type
_entity_poly.pdbx_seq_one_letter_code
_entity_poly.pdbx_strand_id
1 'polypeptide(L)' 'MSTETTDIEIERINRLKIVLAEKNRKGKWLAEQLGKNEATVSRWCSNTTQPSLEMLVKIASILKVNPRELIIG' A
#
# COMPACT_ATOMS: atom_id res chain seq x y z
N MET A 1 -12.48 -24.02 3.95
CA MET A 1 -12.76 -23.54 4.96
C MET A 1 -11.98 -22.48 5.54
N SER A 2 -11.54 -22.56 6.66
CA SER A 2 -10.80 -21.51 7.33
C SER A 2 -9.55 -21.12 6.57
N THR A 3 -8.99 -22.05 5.81
CA THR A 3 -7.79 -21.74 5.03
C THR A 3 -8.05 -20.63 4.03
N GLU A 4 -9.21 -20.67 3.39
CA GLU A 4 -9.52 -19.65 2.41
C GLU A 4 -9.66 -18.28 3.05
N THR A 5 -10.27 -18.25 4.22
CA THR A 5 -10.43 -17.00 4.94
C THR A 5 -9.07 -16.42 5.31
N THR A 6 -8.16 -17.29 5.75
CA THR A 6 -6.83 -16.85 6.12
C THR A 6 -6.10 -16.25 4.92
N ASP A 7 -6.22 -16.89 3.76
CA ASP A 7 -5.55 -16.38 2.56
C ASP A 7 -6.08 -15.01 2.18
N ILE A 8 -7.39 -14.81 2.27
CA ILE A 8 -7.98 -13.53 1.95
C ILE A 8 -7.48 -12.45 2.89
N GLU A 9 -7.38 -12.77 4.18
CA GLU A 9 -6.91 -11.79 5.15
C GLU A 9 -5.47 -11.41 4.89
N ILE A 10 -4.64 -12.39 4.53
CA ILE A 10 -3.23 -12.12 4.25
C ILE A 10 -3.10 -11.23 3.02
N GLU A 11 -3.96 -11.44 2.02
CA GLU A 11 -3.87 -10.67 0.80
C GLU A 11 -4.22 -9.20 0.97
N ARG A 12 -4.83 -8.85 2.10
CA ARG A 12 -5.28 -7.48 2.31
C ARG A 12 -4.66 -6.87 3.54
N ILE A 13 -3.36 -6.79 3.54
CA ILE A 13 -2.65 -6.25 4.67
C ILE A 13 -2.62 -4.72 4.63
N ASN A 14 -2.44 -4.14 3.44
CA ASN A 14 -2.38 -2.69 3.34
C ASN A 14 -3.56 -2.14 2.53
N ARG A 15 -3.83 -0.84 2.74
CA ARG A 15 -4.89 -0.12 2.07
C ARG A 15 -4.34 0.92 1.11
N LEU A 16 -3.14 0.71 0.60
CA LEU A 16 -2.47 1.72 -0.21
C LEU A 16 -3.29 2.11 -1.44
N LYS A 17 -3.85 1.13 -2.12
CA LYS A 17 -4.65 1.42 -3.32
C LYS A 17 -5.83 2.32 -2.99
N ILE A 18 -6.48 2.04 -1.86
CA ILE A 18 -7.64 2.82 -1.44
C ILE A 18 -7.24 4.25 -1.11
N VAL A 19 -6.15 4.41 -0.37
CA VAL A 19 -5.71 5.74 0.04
C VAL A 19 -5.26 6.55 -1.16
N LEU A 20 -4.55 5.91 -2.10
CA LEU A 20 -4.17 6.61 -3.33
C LEU A 20 -5.40 7.11 -4.07
N ALA A 21 -6.44 6.29 -4.17
CA ALA A 21 -7.66 6.69 -4.85
C ALA A 21 -8.33 7.86 -4.12
N GLU A 22 -8.34 7.82 -2.79
CA GLU A 22 -8.91 8.90 -2.00
C GLU A 22 -8.18 10.20 -2.21
N LYS A 23 -6.88 10.13 -2.47
CA LYS A 23 -6.06 11.31 -2.70
C LYS A 23 -5.97 11.69 -4.17
N ASN A 24 -6.67 10.97 -5.03
CA ASN A 24 -6.63 11.19 -6.48
C ASN A 24 -5.21 11.08 -7.03
N ARG A 25 -4.46 10.11 -6.53
CA ARG A 25 -3.09 9.86 -7.00
C ARG A 25 -2.99 8.44 -7.54
N LYS A 26 -2.08 8.26 -8.49
CA LYS A 26 -1.86 6.95 -9.10
C LYS A 26 -0.57 6.36 -8.58
N GLY A 27 -0.46 5.03 -8.69
CA GLY A 27 0.75 4.36 -8.26
C GLY A 27 1.99 4.86 -8.96
N LYS A 28 1.86 5.21 -10.23
CA LYS A 28 3.00 5.75 -10.99
C LYS A 28 3.53 7.03 -10.34
N TRP A 29 2.62 7.91 -9.94
CA TRP A 29 3.01 9.14 -9.27
C TRP A 29 3.74 8.84 -7.97
N LEU A 30 3.23 7.88 -7.20
CA LEU A 30 3.87 7.54 -5.93
C LEU A 30 5.25 6.94 -6.18
N ALA A 31 5.39 6.09 -7.19
CA ALA A 31 6.68 5.51 -7.53
C ALA A 31 7.69 6.61 -7.84
N GLU A 32 7.28 7.63 -8.57
CA GLU A 32 8.16 8.76 -8.88
C GLU A 32 8.57 9.50 -7.61
N GLN A 33 7.62 9.71 -6.69
CA GLN A 33 7.94 10.40 -5.45
C GLN A 33 8.92 9.61 -4.59
N LEU A 34 8.85 8.31 -4.66
CA LEU A 34 9.70 7.44 -3.86
C LEU A 34 11.01 7.06 -4.54
N GLY A 35 11.14 7.35 -5.83
CA GLY A 35 12.30 6.88 -6.59
C GLY A 35 12.28 5.38 -6.73
N LYS A 36 11.10 4.77 -6.82
CA LYS A 36 10.94 3.34 -6.92
C LYS A 36 10.36 2.95 -8.27
N ASN A 37 10.49 1.68 -8.60
CA ASN A 37 9.92 1.15 -9.82
C ASN A 37 8.40 1.08 -9.70
N GLU A 38 7.71 1.42 -10.78
CA GLU A 38 6.25 1.40 -10.76
C GLU A 38 5.72 0.00 -10.49
N ALA A 39 6.38 -1.03 -10.98
CA ALA A 39 5.97 -2.40 -10.75
C ALA A 39 6.02 -2.75 -9.26
N THR A 40 7.01 -2.20 -8.54
CA THR A 40 7.10 -2.44 -7.09
C THR A 40 5.90 -1.85 -6.38
N VAL A 41 5.54 -0.61 -6.72
CA VAL A 41 4.39 0.04 -6.09
C VAL A 41 3.10 -0.69 -6.47
N SER A 42 3.01 -1.15 -7.70
CA SER A 42 1.84 -1.90 -8.14
C SER A 42 1.65 -3.17 -7.33
N ARG A 43 2.75 -3.87 -7.02
CA ARG A 43 2.66 -5.07 -6.19
C ARG A 43 2.24 -4.74 -4.76
N TRP A 44 2.65 -3.58 -4.24
CA TRP A 44 2.16 -3.14 -2.94
C TRP A 44 0.66 -2.87 -2.98
N CYS A 45 0.19 -2.20 -4.02
CA CYS A 45 -1.22 -1.87 -4.17
C CYS A 45 -2.10 -3.11 -4.26
N SER A 46 -1.60 -4.16 -4.91
CA SER A 46 -2.34 -5.41 -5.03
C SER A 46 -2.14 -6.33 -3.85
N ASN A 47 -1.34 -5.92 -2.86
CA ASN A 47 -1.01 -6.72 -1.68
C ASN A 47 -0.25 -8.00 -2.04
N THR A 48 0.38 -8.04 -3.20
CA THR A 48 1.23 -9.15 -3.58
C THR A 48 2.50 -9.16 -2.73
N THR A 49 3.07 -7.97 -2.51
CA THR A 49 4.18 -7.79 -1.57
C THR A 49 3.86 -6.59 -0.72
N GLN A 50 4.59 -6.43 0.38
CA GLN A 50 4.34 -5.35 1.31
C GLN A 50 5.55 -4.44 1.40
N PRO A 51 5.35 -3.13 1.54
CA PRO A 51 6.46 -2.23 1.82
C PRO A 51 6.95 -2.43 3.25
N SER A 52 8.19 -2.07 3.51
CA SER A 52 8.71 -2.12 4.87
C SER A 52 7.99 -1.09 5.73
N LEU A 53 8.12 -1.21 7.05
CA LEU A 53 7.52 -0.23 7.94
C LEU A 53 8.07 1.16 7.68
N GLU A 54 9.37 1.26 7.44
CA GLU A 54 9.98 2.55 7.13
C GLU A 54 9.39 3.13 5.85
N MET A 55 9.17 2.28 4.86
CA MET A 55 8.60 2.72 3.61
C MET A 55 7.15 3.15 3.81
N LEU A 56 6.39 2.44 4.65
CA LEU A 56 5.02 2.84 4.94
C LEU A 56 4.96 4.23 5.57
N VAL A 57 5.86 4.52 6.48
CA VAL A 57 5.91 5.84 7.10
C VAL A 57 6.22 6.91 6.05
N LYS A 58 7.15 6.60 5.14
CA LYS A 58 7.50 7.53 4.09
C LYS A 58 6.32 7.78 3.14
N ILE A 59 5.62 6.71 2.77
CA ILE A 59 4.45 6.83 1.91
C ILE A 59 3.38 7.67 2.59
N ALA A 60 3.14 7.42 3.87
CA ALA A 60 2.15 8.17 4.62
C ALA A 60 2.48 9.66 4.63
N SER A 61 3.75 9.98 4.81
CA SER A 61 4.20 11.37 4.80
C SER A 61 3.92 12.02 3.44
N ILE A 62 4.21 11.31 2.37
CA ILE A 62 3.98 11.83 1.02
C ILE A 62 2.50 12.04 0.77
N LEU A 63 1.67 11.11 1.21
CA LEU A 63 0.23 11.19 1.02
C LEU A 63 -0.47 12.03 2.07
N LYS A 64 0.28 12.48 3.09
CA LYS A 64 -0.25 13.32 4.17
C LYS A 64 -1.36 12.63 4.94
N VAL A 65 -1.11 11.39 5.29
CA VAL A 65 -2.04 10.60 6.11
C VAL A 65 -1.26 9.99 7.26
N ASN A 66 -1.99 9.51 8.26
CA ASN A 66 -1.37 8.78 9.35
C ASN A 66 -0.96 7.40 8.83
N PRO A 67 0.26 6.92 9.18
CA PRO A 67 0.70 5.61 8.69
C PRO A 67 -0.29 4.48 8.96
N ARG A 68 -1.01 4.54 10.07
CA ARG A 68 -1.97 3.47 10.38
C ARG A 68 -3.12 3.43 9.38
N GLU A 69 -3.35 4.51 8.64
CA GLU A 69 -4.40 4.48 7.62
C GLU A 69 -4.02 3.63 6.42
N LEU A 70 -2.75 3.25 6.32
CA LEU A 70 -2.28 2.38 5.25
C LEU A 70 -2.34 0.92 5.63
N ILE A 71 -2.73 0.59 6.84
CA ILE A 71 -2.73 -0.78 7.32
C ILE A 71 -4.15 -1.17 7.70
N ILE A 72 -4.53 -2.39 7.30
CA ILE A 72 -5.84 -2.92 7.67
C ILE A 72 -5.74 -3.50 9.06
N GLY A 73 -6.65 -3.08 9.92
CA GLY A 73 -6.59 -3.62 11.26
C GLY A 73 -7.82 -3.31 12.07
#